data_00aabaee03fe7a78249c61f6bdd7395d
#
_entry.id   00aabaee03fe7a78249c61f6bdd7395d
#
_cell.length_a   1.000
_cell.length_b   1.000
_cell.length_c   1.000
_cell.angle_alpha   90.00
_cell.angle_beta   90.00
_cell.angle_gamma   90.00
#
_symmetry.space_group_name_H-M   'P 1'
#
loop_
_entity.id
_entity.type
_entity.pdbx_description
1 polymer ?
#
loop_
_entity_poly.entity_id
_entity_poly.type
_entity_poly.pdbx_seq_one_letter_code
_entity_poly.pdbx_strand_id
1 'polypeptide(L)'
;MIDPRLAVIEPRLSQVGRILAVTGGKGGIGKSLVSSTLAVALAAAGQRTGLLDLDFTGPCDHLVLGAEEGFPEEDFGILPQQVAGVLFMSMTAFDSQAPAPLRGPDVSNALIELLAITRWGELDTLVIDMP
;
A
#
# COMPACT_ATOMS: atom_id res chain seq x y z
N MET A 1 -21.40 -10.83 11.99
CA MET A 1 -21.68 -10.23 10.67
C MET A 1 -20.40 -10.10 9.89
N ILE A 2 -20.35 -10.63 8.71
CA ILE A 2 -19.15 -10.59 7.86
C ILE A 2 -19.18 -9.28 7.07
N ASP A 3 -18.05 -8.58 7.09
CA ASP A 3 -17.88 -7.35 6.31
C ASP A 3 -17.95 -7.69 4.81
N PRO A 4 -18.89 -7.11 4.05
CA PRO A 4 -19.01 -7.41 2.61
C PRO A 4 -17.79 -7.02 1.79
N ARG A 5 -16.94 -6.13 2.29
CA ARG A 5 -15.70 -5.76 1.61
C ARG A 5 -14.72 -6.92 1.53
N LEU A 6 -14.78 -7.85 2.49
CA LEU A 6 -13.90 -9.03 2.49
C LEU A 6 -14.15 -9.92 1.28
N ALA A 7 -15.39 -9.98 0.80
CA ALA A 7 -15.72 -10.74 -0.41
C ALA A 7 -15.10 -10.14 -1.67
N VAL A 8 -14.83 -8.84 -1.67
CA VAL A 8 -14.14 -8.17 -2.78
C VAL A 8 -12.62 -8.33 -2.68
N ILE A 9 -12.10 -8.33 -1.45
CA ILE A 9 -10.65 -8.45 -1.20
C ILE A 9 -10.10 -9.79 -1.69
N GLU A 10 -10.81 -10.87 -1.43
CA GLU A 10 -10.33 -12.21 -1.78
C GLU A 10 -10.00 -12.34 -3.27
N PRO A 11 -10.87 -11.96 -4.22
CA PRO A 11 -10.49 -11.96 -5.64
C PRO A 11 -9.35 -11.00 -5.96
N ARG A 12 -9.30 -9.84 -5.28
CA ARG A 12 -8.25 -8.85 -5.49
C ARG A 12 -6.86 -9.36 -5.13
N LEU A 13 -6.77 -10.22 -4.11
CA LEU A 13 -5.52 -10.75 -3.61
C LEU A 13 -5.25 -12.19 -4.07
N SER A 14 -6.15 -12.78 -4.83
CA SER A 14 -6.02 -14.19 -5.27
C SER A 14 -4.75 -14.46 -6.09
N GLN A 15 -4.23 -13.43 -6.75
CA GLN A 15 -3.04 -13.55 -7.59
C GLN A 15 -1.78 -12.97 -6.92
N VAL A 16 -1.87 -12.65 -5.62
CA VAL A 16 -0.73 -12.19 -4.84
C VAL A 16 -0.10 -13.39 -4.14
N GLY A 17 1.16 -13.65 -4.45
CA GLY A 17 1.86 -14.84 -3.92
C GLY A 17 2.11 -14.79 -2.43
N ARG A 18 2.51 -13.64 -1.91
CA ARG A 18 2.70 -13.43 -0.47
C ARG A 18 2.54 -11.97 -0.10
N ILE A 19 2.23 -11.76 1.18
CA ILE A 19 2.08 -10.44 1.76
C ILE A 19 3.08 -10.30 2.90
N LEU A 20 3.88 -9.24 2.88
CA LEU A 20 4.84 -8.92 3.93
C LEU A 20 4.42 -7.61 4.60
N ALA A 21 4.06 -7.68 5.86
CA ALA A 21 3.73 -6.50 6.64
C ALA A 21 4.98 -6.02 7.37
N VAL A 22 5.37 -4.77 7.13
CA VAL A 22 6.49 -4.15 7.80
C VAL A 22 5.96 -3.31 8.95
N THR A 23 6.32 -3.69 10.16
CA THR A 23 5.93 -3.00 11.38
C THR A 23 7.16 -2.48 12.09
N GLY A 24 6.99 -1.41 12.87
CA GLY A 24 8.08 -0.85 13.63
C GLY A 24 7.59 -0.29 14.95
N GLY A 25 8.48 -0.20 15.94
CA GLY A 25 8.11 0.27 17.25
C GLY A 25 7.71 1.73 17.26
N LYS A 26 8.63 2.61 17.02
CA LYS A 26 8.35 4.05 16.94
C LYS A 26 8.58 4.49 15.51
N GLY A 27 7.54 5.02 14.91
CA GLY A 27 7.56 5.48 13.55
C GLY A 27 8.73 6.39 13.26
N GLY A 28 8.99 6.57 12.02
CA GLY A 28 10.03 7.40 11.52
C GLY A 28 10.41 6.94 10.13
N ILE A 29 11.32 7.65 9.54
CA ILE A 29 11.79 7.41 8.18
C ILE A 29 12.39 6.00 8.03
N GLY A 30 12.93 5.42 9.12
CA GLY A 30 13.59 4.12 9.08
C GLY A 30 12.68 2.99 8.61
N LYS A 31 11.44 2.93 9.13
CA LYS A 31 10.50 1.88 8.73
C LYS A 31 10.08 2.02 7.27
N SER A 32 9.74 3.23 6.83
CA SER A 32 9.36 3.49 5.44
C SER A 32 10.55 3.29 4.49
N LEU A 33 11.74 3.62 4.92
CA LEU A 33 12.95 3.36 4.14
C LEU A 33 13.17 1.86 3.94
N VAL A 34 12.96 1.06 4.99
CA VAL A 34 13.07 -0.41 4.91
C VAL A 34 12.00 -0.96 3.96
N SER A 35 10.75 -0.54 4.10
CA SER A 35 9.65 -1.00 3.24
C SER A 35 9.89 -0.67 1.78
N SER A 36 10.26 0.57 1.49
CA SER A 36 10.50 1.02 0.13
C SER A 36 11.73 0.34 -0.48
N THR A 37 12.81 0.22 0.28
CA THR A 37 14.03 -0.43 -0.18
C THR A 37 13.78 -1.91 -0.45
N LEU A 38 13.03 -2.58 0.43
CA LEU A 38 12.67 -3.98 0.24
C LEU A 38 11.86 -4.16 -1.04
N ALA A 39 10.85 -3.33 -1.26
CA ALA A 39 10.01 -3.42 -2.45
C ALA A 39 10.84 -3.22 -3.73
N VAL A 40 11.69 -2.21 -3.75
CA VAL A 40 12.56 -1.94 -4.91
C VAL A 40 13.55 -3.08 -5.13
N ALA A 41 14.14 -3.63 -4.07
CA ALA A 41 15.06 -4.74 -4.18
C ALA A 41 14.39 -6.00 -4.73
N LEU A 42 13.18 -6.31 -4.28
CA LEU A 42 12.41 -7.44 -4.81
C LEU A 42 12.08 -7.24 -6.28
N ALA A 43 11.68 -6.04 -6.66
CA ALA A 43 11.40 -5.71 -8.06
C ALA A 43 12.66 -5.84 -8.93
N ALA A 44 13.81 -5.37 -8.42
CA ALA A 44 15.08 -5.49 -9.11
C ALA A 44 15.52 -6.96 -9.27
N ALA A 45 15.10 -7.82 -8.35
CA ALA A 45 15.35 -9.26 -8.42
C ALA A 45 14.41 -10.01 -9.38
N GLY A 46 13.51 -9.28 -10.06
CA GLY A 46 12.60 -9.86 -11.04
C GLY A 46 11.23 -10.21 -10.50
N GLN A 47 10.94 -9.89 -9.24
CA GLN A 47 9.61 -10.12 -8.68
C GLN A 47 8.64 -9.01 -9.06
N ARG A 48 7.40 -9.39 -9.36
CA ARG A 48 6.31 -8.43 -9.46
C ARG A 48 5.93 -8.00 -8.07
N THR A 49 6.22 -6.76 -7.72
CA THR A 49 6.14 -6.28 -6.34
C THR A 49 5.19 -5.10 -6.23
N GLY A 50 4.33 -5.14 -5.21
CA GLY A 50 3.50 -4.00 -4.81
C GLY A 50 3.93 -3.46 -3.46
N LEU A 51 3.68 -2.19 -3.24
CA LEU A 51 3.91 -1.52 -1.95
C LEU A 51 2.68 -0.71 -1.59
N LEU A 52 2.10 -1.00 -0.45
CA LEU A 52 0.97 -0.27 0.11
C LEU A 52 1.43 0.50 1.35
N ASP A 53 1.36 1.83 1.29
CA ASP A 53 1.73 2.70 2.41
C ASP A 53 0.50 3.06 3.22
N LEU A 54 0.41 2.54 4.44
CA LEU A 54 -0.68 2.78 5.38
C LEU A 54 -0.28 3.72 6.51
N ASP A 55 0.88 4.35 6.45
CA ASP A 55 1.29 5.28 7.49
C ASP A 55 0.59 6.63 7.28
N PHE A 56 -0.49 6.83 8.03
CA PHE A 56 -1.32 8.02 7.93
C PHE A 56 -0.75 9.23 8.65
N THR A 57 0.17 9.01 9.57
CA THR A 57 0.75 10.09 10.38
C THR A 57 2.01 10.66 9.77
N GLY A 58 2.71 9.89 8.96
CA GLY A 58 3.94 10.31 8.31
C GLY A 58 4.24 9.45 7.08
N PRO A 59 3.37 9.48 6.05
CA PRO A 59 3.59 8.65 4.86
C PRO A 59 4.83 9.14 4.13
N CYS A 60 5.87 8.33 4.12
CA CYS A 60 7.16 8.69 3.55
C CYS A 60 7.55 7.85 2.32
N ASP A 61 6.86 6.74 2.07
CA ASP A 61 7.24 5.84 0.98
C ASP A 61 7.21 6.55 -0.38
N HIS A 62 6.24 7.41 -0.60
CA HIS A 62 6.16 8.17 -1.85
C HIS A 62 7.37 9.08 -2.05
N LEU A 63 7.93 9.63 -0.97
CA LEU A 63 9.14 10.46 -1.04
C LEU A 63 10.37 9.62 -1.36
N VAL A 64 10.47 8.44 -0.75
CA VAL A 64 11.60 7.54 -0.97
C VAL A 64 11.59 7.00 -2.41
N LEU A 65 10.42 6.65 -2.93
CA LEU A 65 10.28 6.13 -4.29
C LEU A 65 10.30 7.22 -5.37
N GLY A 66 10.06 8.47 -4.99
CA GLY A 66 9.93 9.55 -5.95
C GLY A 66 8.58 9.53 -6.68
N ALA A 67 7.56 8.99 -6.04
CA ALA A 67 6.22 8.93 -6.62
C ALA A 67 5.59 10.32 -6.72
N GLU A 68 4.83 10.55 -7.77
CA GLU A 68 4.08 11.78 -7.94
C GLU A 68 2.81 11.77 -7.10
N GLU A 69 2.48 12.91 -6.52
CA GLU A 69 1.18 13.09 -5.88
C GLU A 69 0.10 13.27 -6.94
N GLY A 70 -1.07 12.73 -6.65
CA GLY A 70 -2.21 12.86 -7.56
C GLY A 70 -3.19 11.71 -7.37
N PHE A 71 -4.33 11.84 -8.02
CA PHE A 71 -5.34 10.79 -7.98
C PHE A 71 -4.91 9.64 -8.89
N PRO A 72 -5.01 8.40 -8.39
CA PRO A 72 -4.71 7.22 -9.22
C PRO A 72 -5.74 7.05 -10.32
N GLU A 73 -5.36 6.36 -11.38
CA GLU A 73 -6.28 6.01 -12.45
C GLU A 73 -7.31 4.98 -11.97
N GLU A 74 -8.52 5.09 -12.48
CA GLU A 74 -9.59 4.15 -12.20
C GLU A 74 -9.88 3.28 -13.41
N ASP A 75 -9.97 1.96 -13.16
CA ASP A 75 -10.38 0.98 -14.16
C ASP A 75 -10.95 -0.24 -13.43
N PHE A 76 -12.28 -0.23 -13.18
CA PHE A 76 -12.97 -1.25 -12.38
C PHE A 76 -12.33 -1.44 -10.99
N GLY A 77 -11.90 -0.36 -10.42
CA GLY A 77 -11.11 -0.27 -9.19
C GLY A 77 -10.01 0.75 -9.41
N ILE A 78 -9.13 0.88 -8.45
CA ILE A 78 -8.05 1.85 -8.51
C ILE A 78 -6.77 1.16 -8.94
N LEU A 79 -6.13 1.69 -9.98
CA LEU A 79 -4.85 1.17 -10.44
C LEU A 79 -3.71 1.79 -9.62
N PRO A 80 -2.82 0.98 -9.04
CA PRO A 80 -1.65 1.51 -8.36
C PRO A 80 -0.70 2.18 -9.34
N GLN A 81 0.04 3.17 -8.85
CA GLN A 81 1.04 3.87 -9.64
C GLN A 81 2.29 3.00 -9.81
N GLN A 82 2.85 2.98 -11.02
CA GLN A 82 4.10 2.25 -11.24
C GLN A 82 5.29 3.19 -11.04
N VAL A 83 6.14 2.88 -10.06
CA VAL A 83 7.30 3.70 -9.70
C VAL A 83 8.47 2.77 -9.38
N ALA A 84 9.63 3.00 -10.00
CA ALA A 84 10.86 2.22 -9.75
C ALA A 84 10.67 0.70 -9.87
N GLY A 85 9.78 0.26 -10.76
CA GLY A 85 9.45 -1.15 -10.94
C GLY A 85 8.46 -1.71 -9.94
N VAL A 86 7.95 -0.89 -9.03
CA VAL A 86 7.02 -1.27 -7.96
C VAL A 86 5.65 -0.68 -8.26
N LEU A 87 4.59 -1.46 -8.02
CA LEU A 87 3.23 -0.92 -8.01
C LEU A 87 2.95 -0.30 -6.65
N PHE A 88 2.77 1.00 -6.62
CA PHE A 88 2.68 1.78 -5.38
C PHE A 88 1.28 2.34 -5.17
N MET A 89 0.78 2.20 -3.95
CA MET A 89 -0.48 2.80 -3.50
C MET A 89 -0.28 3.35 -2.09
N SER A 90 -0.80 4.55 -1.86
CA SER A 90 -0.71 5.19 -0.54
C SER A 90 -2.03 5.87 -0.21
N MET A 91 -2.29 5.99 1.08
CA MET A 91 -3.43 6.77 1.56
C MET A 91 -3.37 8.24 1.12
N THR A 92 -2.18 8.78 0.93
CA THR A 92 -2.02 10.17 0.49
C THR A 92 -2.57 10.41 -0.91
N ALA A 93 -2.73 9.34 -1.71
CA ALA A 93 -3.33 9.45 -3.04
C ALA A 93 -4.81 9.88 -2.98
N PHE A 94 -5.49 9.60 -1.85
CA PHE A 94 -6.92 9.87 -1.70
C PHE A 94 -7.22 11.10 -0.86
N ASP A 95 -6.35 11.45 0.07
CA ASP A 95 -6.61 12.57 0.97
C ASP A 95 -5.31 13.22 1.44
N SER A 96 -4.80 14.10 0.61
CA SER A 96 -3.62 14.90 0.94
C SER A 96 -3.90 15.93 2.05
N GLN A 97 -5.16 16.06 2.48
CA GLN A 97 -5.57 17.10 3.42
C GLN A 97 -6.10 16.57 4.76
N ALA A 98 -6.06 15.27 4.99
CA ALA A 98 -6.54 14.70 6.24
C ALA A 98 -5.40 14.60 7.26
N PRO A 99 -5.25 15.58 8.15
CA PRO A 99 -4.15 15.59 9.11
C PRO A 99 -4.47 14.82 10.39
N ALA A 100 -5.61 14.19 10.49
CA ALA A 100 -6.02 13.56 11.74
C ALA A 100 -5.32 12.22 11.93
N PRO A 101 -4.67 11.98 13.07
CA PRO A 101 -4.14 10.67 13.40
C PRO A 101 -5.29 9.67 13.51
N LEU A 102 -5.21 8.59 12.75
CA LEU A 102 -6.21 7.54 12.78
C LEU A 102 -5.96 6.61 13.96
N ARG A 103 -7.05 6.23 14.62
CA ARG A 103 -7.01 5.22 15.68
C ARG A 103 -7.00 3.82 15.07
N GLY A 104 -6.66 2.81 15.87
CA GLY A 104 -6.58 1.43 15.42
C GLY A 104 -7.75 0.96 14.56
N PRO A 105 -9.03 1.15 14.97
CA PRO A 105 -10.16 0.75 14.14
C PRO A 105 -10.22 1.47 12.80
N ASP A 106 -9.80 2.72 12.75
CA ASP A 106 -9.77 3.50 11.51
C ASP A 106 -8.68 2.98 10.57
N VAL A 107 -7.55 2.58 11.10
CA VAL A 107 -6.46 1.96 10.34
C VAL A 107 -6.94 0.65 9.72
N SER A 108 -7.63 -0.19 10.49
CA SER A 108 -8.16 -1.45 9.99
C SER A 108 -9.18 -1.22 8.87
N ASN A 109 -10.07 -0.25 9.03
CA ASN A 109 -11.04 0.12 8.00
C ASN A 109 -10.36 0.61 6.73
N ALA A 110 -9.35 1.46 6.87
CA ALA A 110 -8.62 2.00 5.73
C ALA A 110 -7.87 0.89 4.99
N LEU A 111 -7.25 -0.04 5.72
CA LEU A 111 -6.60 -1.20 5.12
C LEU A 111 -7.59 -2.04 4.31
N ILE A 112 -8.73 -2.36 4.92
CA ILE A 112 -9.77 -3.16 4.25
C ILE A 112 -10.25 -2.44 2.98
N GLU A 113 -10.51 -1.14 3.08
CA GLU A 113 -10.95 -0.35 1.93
C GLU A 113 -9.92 -0.33 0.81
N LEU A 114 -8.67 -0.06 1.14
CA LEU A 114 -7.61 0.00 0.13
C LEU A 114 -7.37 -1.35 -0.52
N LEU A 115 -7.41 -2.44 0.24
CA LEU A 115 -7.28 -3.78 -0.33
C LEU A 115 -8.47 -4.13 -1.24
N ALA A 116 -9.66 -3.64 -0.91
CA ALA A 116 -10.85 -3.91 -1.70
C ALA A 116 -10.85 -3.13 -3.03
N ILE A 117 -10.39 -1.88 -3.02
CA ILE A 117 -10.49 -1.02 -4.21
C ILE A 117 -9.27 -1.09 -5.12
N THR A 118 -8.10 -1.48 -4.60
CA THR A 118 -6.86 -1.48 -5.39
C THR A 118 -6.74 -2.71 -6.25
N ARG A 119 -6.51 -2.52 -7.53
CA ARG A 119 -6.29 -3.62 -8.48
C ARG A 119 -4.79 -3.90 -8.59
N TRP A 120 -4.32 -4.77 -7.73
CA TRP A 120 -2.90 -5.16 -7.74
C TRP A 120 -2.55 -6.06 -8.92
N GLY A 121 -3.49 -6.89 -9.36
CA GLY A 121 -3.23 -7.88 -10.38
C GLY A 121 -2.35 -9.01 -9.85
N GLU A 122 -1.50 -9.53 -10.72
CA GLU A 122 -0.60 -10.62 -10.38
C GLU A 122 0.67 -10.08 -9.75
N LEU A 123 0.91 -10.42 -8.48
CA LEU A 123 2.10 -10.02 -7.74
C LEU A 123 2.76 -11.24 -7.11
N ASP A 124 4.08 -11.26 -7.11
CA ASP A 124 4.84 -12.22 -6.30
C ASP A 124 4.78 -11.83 -4.83
N THR A 125 4.94 -10.55 -4.54
CA THR A 125 4.95 -10.02 -3.17
C THR A 125 4.25 -8.67 -3.10
N LEU A 126 3.39 -8.51 -2.10
CA LEU A 126 2.83 -7.22 -1.70
C LEU A 126 3.44 -6.84 -0.36
N VAL A 127 4.17 -5.74 -0.33
CA VAL A 127 4.73 -5.19 0.91
C VAL A 127 3.75 -4.16 1.46
N ILE A 128 3.40 -4.28 2.72
CA ILE A 128 2.52 -3.34 3.41
C ILE A 128 3.32 -2.63 4.49
N ASP A 129 3.46 -1.32 4.35
CA ASP A 129 4.10 -0.47 5.35
C ASP A 129 3.03 -0.07 6.37
N MET A 130 3.04 -0.72 7.53
CA MET A 130 2.05 -0.51 8.59
C MET A 130 2.34 0.76 9.38
N PRO A 131 1.30 1.41 9.90
CA PRO A 131 1.50 2.59 10.74
C PRO A 131 2.18 2.28 12.08
#